data_1cb7d4b8ff387546f1590c1a1f4fbc2c
#
_entry.id   1cb7d4b8ff387546f1590c1a1f4fbc2c
#
_cell.length_a   1.000
_cell.length_b   1.000
_cell.length_c   1.000
_cell.angle_alpha   90.00
_cell.angle_beta   90.00
_cell.angle_gamma   90.00
#
_symmetry.space_group_name_H-M   'P 1'
#
loop_
_entity.id
_entity.type
_entity.pdbx_description
1 polymer ?
#
loop_
_entity_poly.entity_id
_entity_poly.type
_entity_poly.pdbx_seq_one_letter_code
_entity_poly.pdbx_strand_id
1 'polypeptide(L)'
;MRVLTVVGNRPQFVKSAPLSVALREAEIDEVVVHTGQHWDRELSQVFFEELGLPEPAYRLDLHTPAIDRMQPRILEVVRAERPDWVIVMGDTNSTAAGARAGVDAGVPVAHVEAGLRSGDLAMPEERNRIEVDGRSALLLAPDERSRETLERESVAGDVEVVGDVMADASIRFAPIARARYPRDDRSAYVLATIHREANVAEPRLGRILAGLNRLGEPVVFPAHPRTRAALAAAGLDPAPHVELVDPLGYLPFAALMSQARVIVTDSGGLQKEAYWYGVPCVTARPSTEWVDTVELGANMLVDDDPDALVAAVAIARPLPDDRPVLYGDGHASERIAAALAARLLRR
;
A
#
# COMPACT_ATOMS: atom_id res chain seq x y z
N MET A 1 3.08 -17.01 -22.41
CA MET A 1 3.29 -15.55 -22.28
C MET A 1 4.32 -15.30 -21.19
N ARG A 2 5.27 -14.41 -21.45
CA ARG A 2 6.27 -14.00 -20.45
C ARG A 2 6.05 -12.55 -20.06
N VAL A 3 6.04 -12.24 -18.78
CA VAL A 3 5.95 -10.87 -18.27
C VAL A 3 7.16 -10.55 -17.40
N LEU A 4 7.55 -9.26 -17.36
CA LEU A 4 8.63 -8.79 -16.51
C LEU A 4 8.05 -7.79 -15.51
N THR A 5 8.07 -8.15 -14.22
CA THR A 5 7.54 -7.33 -13.13
C THR A 5 8.68 -6.57 -12.45
N VAL A 6 8.56 -5.23 -12.39
CA VAL A 6 9.56 -4.37 -11.73
C VAL A 6 9.08 -3.98 -10.34
N VAL A 7 9.89 -4.32 -9.33
CA VAL A 7 9.66 -3.99 -7.93
C VAL A 7 10.90 -3.34 -7.31
N GLY A 8 10.73 -2.47 -6.32
CA GLY A 8 11.87 -1.78 -5.71
C GLY A 8 11.65 -1.33 -4.28
N ASN A 9 10.42 -1.37 -3.77
CA ASN A 9 10.09 -0.91 -2.44
C ASN A 9 9.02 -1.77 -1.75
N ARG A 10 8.90 -1.58 -0.45
CA ARG A 10 8.02 -2.35 0.44
C ARG A 10 6.57 -2.46 -0.07
N PRO A 11 5.84 -1.38 -0.43
CA PRO A 11 4.48 -1.50 -0.93
C PRO A 11 4.37 -2.37 -2.18
N GLN A 12 5.36 -2.31 -3.08
CA GLN A 12 5.36 -3.12 -4.30
C GLN A 12 5.56 -4.61 -3.99
N PHE A 13 6.38 -4.98 -2.99
CA PHE A 13 6.54 -6.39 -2.58
C PHE A 13 5.21 -6.96 -2.08
N VAL A 14 4.47 -6.21 -1.27
CA VAL A 14 3.16 -6.64 -0.77
C VAL A 14 2.17 -6.83 -1.92
N LYS A 15 2.09 -5.87 -2.84
CA LYS A 15 1.21 -5.91 -4.02
C LYS A 15 1.58 -7.02 -5.00
N SER A 16 2.88 -7.28 -5.19
CA SER A 16 3.33 -8.32 -6.12
C SER A 16 2.99 -9.73 -5.65
N ALA A 17 2.84 -9.96 -4.35
CA ALA A 17 2.61 -11.30 -3.81
C ALA A 17 1.31 -11.96 -4.34
N PRO A 18 0.12 -11.36 -4.22
CA PRO A 18 -1.09 -11.92 -4.81
C PRO A 18 -1.03 -11.94 -6.34
N LEU A 19 -0.40 -10.94 -6.97
CA LEU A 19 -0.28 -10.88 -8.43
C LEU A 19 0.58 -12.03 -8.97
N SER A 20 1.75 -12.30 -8.38
CA SER A 20 2.61 -13.42 -8.80
C SER A 20 1.90 -14.78 -8.67
N VAL A 21 1.02 -14.93 -7.67
CA VAL A 21 0.19 -16.14 -7.56
C VAL A 21 -0.79 -16.23 -8.72
N ALA A 22 -1.54 -15.17 -9.01
CA ALA A 22 -2.53 -15.15 -10.08
C ALA A 22 -1.89 -15.34 -11.46
N LEU A 23 -0.72 -14.73 -11.72
CA LEU A 23 0.05 -14.93 -12.95
C LEU A 23 0.44 -16.40 -13.13
N ARG A 24 0.95 -17.04 -12.09
CA ARG A 24 1.31 -18.46 -12.12
C ARG A 24 0.11 -19.39 -12.34
N GLU A 25 -1.02 -19.09 -11.70
CA GLU A 25 -2.27 -19.84 -11.89
C GLU A 25 -2.86 -19.69 -13.31
N ALA A 26 -2.59 -18.54 -13.94
CA ALA A 26 -2.92 -18.28 -15.34
C ALA A 26 -1.85 -18.78 -16.34
N GLU A 27 -0.87 -19.57 -15.90
CA GLU A 27 0.25 -20.10 -16.70
C GLU A 27 1.07 -19.00 -17.41
N ILE A 28 1.19 -17.84 -16.77
CA ILE A 28 2.00 -16.71 -17.23
C ILE A 28 3.38 -16.78 -16.56
N ASP A 29 4.43 -16.84 -17.37
CA ASP A 29 5.83 -16.88 -16.92
C ASP A 29 6.25 -15.50 -16.45
N GLU A 30 6.52 -15.34 -15.14
CA GLU A 30 6.88 -14.06 -14.52
C GLU A 30 8.37 -13.99 -14.23
N VAL A 31 9.03 -12.94 -14.74
CA VAL A 31 10.41 -12.57 -14.41
C VAL A 31 10.36 -11.35 -13.48
N VAL A 32 10.75 -11.53 -12.22
CA VAL A 32 10.77 -10.41 -11.24
C VAL A 32 12.14 -9.75 -11.25
N VAL A 33 12.15 -8.41 -11.40
CA VAL A 33 13.33 -7.56 -11.30
C VAL A 33 13.23 -6.67 -10.07
N HIS A 34 14.13 -6.86 -9.12
CA HIS A 34 14.27 -6.02 -7.93
C HIS A 34 15.31 -4.93 -8.17
N THR A 35 14.89 -3.65 -8.15
CA THR A 35 15.77 -2.51 -8.46
C THR A 35 16.80 -2.22 -7.38
N GLY A 36 16.51 -2.54 -6.12
CA GLY A 36 17.31 -2.14 -4.96
C GLY A 36 17.04 -0.69 -4.54
N GLN A 37 15.88 -0.11 -4.85
CA GLN A 37 15.48 1.19 -4.31
C GLN A 37 15.36 1.13 -2.78
N HIS A 38 14.76 0.06 -2.22
CA HIS A 38 14.91 -0.34 -0.82
C HIS A 38 15.79 -1.57 -0.78
N TRP A 39 16.92 -1.51 -0.08
CA TRP A 39 17.97 -2.53 -0.09
C TRP A 39 18.26 -3.15 1.27
N ASP A 40 17.83 -2.50 2.36
CA ASP A 40 18.02 -3.05 3.70
C ASP A 40 17.25 -4.37 3.84
N ARG A 41 17.85 -5.33 4.56
CA ARG A 41 17.25 -6.64 4.78
C ARG A 41 15.84 -6.53 5.38
N GLU A 42 15.65 -5.62 6.33
CA GLU A 42 14.37 -5.36 6.99
C GLU A 42 13.32 -4.70 6.07
N LEU A 43 13.78 -3.99 5.03
CA LEU A 43 12.93 -3.30 4.07
C LEU A 43 12.68 -4.10 2.78
N SER A 44 13.33 -5.25 2.61
CA SER A 44 13.29 -6.01 1.37
C SER A 44 13.20 -7.52 1.63
N GLN A 45 14.27 -8.18 2.05
CA GLN A 45 14.36 -9.64 2.08
C GLN A 45 13.32 -10.29 3.00
N VAL A 46 13.04 -9.69 4.16
CA VAL A 46 12.01 -10.18 5.10
C VAL A 46 10.64 -10.28 4.43
N PHE A 47 10.32 -9.37 3.48
CA PHE A 47 9.04 -9.40 2.77
C PHE A 47 8.93 -10.60 1.82
N PHE A 48 10.01 -10.95 1.12
CA PHE A 48 10.02 -12.13 0.24
C PHE A 48 9.81 -13.41 1.06
N GLU A 49 10.48 -13.52 2.21
CA GLU A 49 10.35 -14.67 3.11
C GLU A 49 8.96 -14.75 3.76
N GLU A 50 8.44 -13.61 4.27
CA GLU A 50 7.14 -13.54 4.95
C GLU A 50 5.95 -13.79 4.01
N LEU A 51 5.99 -13.23 2.80
CA LEU A 51 4.89 -13.30 1.85
C LEU A 51 4.97 -14.52 0.92
N GLY A 52 6.02 -15.33 1.04
CA GLY A 52 6.24 -16.48 0.17
C GLY A 52 6.47 -16.10 -1.28
N LEU A 53 7.03 -14.91 -1.51
CA LEU A 53 7.40 -14.46 -2.85
C LEU A 53 8.57 -15.28 -3.39
N PRO A 54 8.59 -15.60 -4.70
CA PRO A 54 9.76 -16.18 -5.30
C PRO A 54 10.94 -15.20 -5.25
N GLU A 55 12.15 -15.72 -5.11
CA GLU A 55 13.35 -14.90 -5.23
C GLU A 55 13.33 -14.16 -6.59
N PRO A 56 13.65 -12.84 -6.61
CA PRO A 56 13.73 -12.12 -7.86
C PRO A 56 14.78 -12.76 -8.79
N ALA A 57 14.40 -12.95 -10.06
CA ALA A 57 15.32 -13.45 -11.08
C ALA A 57 16.53 -12.51 -11.27
N TYR A 58 16.30 -11.21 -11.06
CA TYR A 58 17.32 -10.17 -11.14
C TYR A 58 17.27 -9.27 -9.92
N ARG A 59 18.40 -9.18 -9.18
CA ARG A 59 18.66 -8.18 -8.15
C ARG A 59 19.64 -7.17 -8.71
N LEU A 60 19.21 -5.93 -8.94
CA LEU A 60 20.09 -4.91 -9.52
C LEU A 60 20.97 -4.23 -8.47
N ASP A 61 20.58 -4.30 -7.20
CA ASP A 61 21.31 -3.78 -6.02
C ASP A 61 21.86 -2.35 -6.22
N LEU A 62 21.01 -1.48 -6.80
CA LEU A 62 21.46 -0.14 -7.20
C LEU A 62 21.58 0.81 -6.02
N HIS A 63 20.90 0.52 -4.91
CA HIS A 63 20.96 1.28 -3.65
C HIS A 63 20.72 2.79 -3.87
N THR A 64 19.78 3.10 -4.74
CA THR A 64 19.45 4.49 -5.11
C THR A 64 17.99 4.62 -5.55
N PRO A 65 17.33 5.74 -5.25
CA PRO A 65 16.04 6.08 -5.83
C PRO A 65 16.13 6.77 -7.21
N ALA A 66 17.34 6.99 -7.76
CA ALA A 66 17.54 7.74 -8.98
C ALA A 66 17.07 6.96 -10.22
N ILE A 67 16.05 7.47 -10.90
CA ILE A 67 15.43 6.85 -12.08
C ILE A 67 16.45 6.63 -13.20
N ASP A 68 17.28 7.61 -13.47
CA ASP A 68 18.33 7.59 -14.51
C ASP A 68 19.42 6.52 -14.25
N ARG A 69 19.56 6.08 -13.01
CA ARG A 69 20.44 4.97 -12.65
C ARG A 69 19.75 3.61 -12.79
N MET A 70 18.45 3.54 -12.50
CA MET A 70 17.64 2.31 -12.57
C MET A 70 17.24 1.94 -13.99
N GLN A 71 16.75 2.90 -14.78
CA GLN A 71 16.23 2.68 -16.14
C GLN A 71 17.18 1.91 -17.05
N PRO A 72 18.47 2.28 -17.22
CA PRO A 72 19.38 1.54 -18.12
C PRO A 72 19.59 0.08 -17.72
N ARG A 73 19.63 -0.19 -16.41
CA ARG A 73 19.84 -1.55 -15.90
C ARG A 73 18.59 -2.41 -16.08
N ILE A 74 17.39 -1.85 -15.88
CA ILE A 74 16.13 -2.52 -16.18
C ILE A 74 16.03 -2.78 -17.71
N LEU A 75 16.41 -1.81 -18.54
CA LEU A 75 16.40 -1.94 -20.00
C LEU A 75 17.28 -3.09 -20.49
N GLU A 76 18.46 -3.28 -19.89
CA GLU A 76 19.34 -4.43 -20.18
C GLU A 76 18.59 -5.75 -19.94
N VAL A 77 17.87 -5.88 -18.81
CA VAL A 77 17.11 -7.08 -18.49
C VAL A 77 15.93 -7.28 -19.42
N VAL A 78 15.16 -6.20 -19.72
CA VAL A 78 14.02 -6.27 -20.66
C VAL A 78 14.48 -6.77 -22.03
N ARG A 79 15.62 -6.28 -22.53
CA ARG A 79 16.21 -6.73 -23.81
C ARG A 79 16.69 -8.18 -23.80
N ALA A 80 17.22 -8.63 -22.67
CA ALA A 80 17.68 -10.02 -22.50
C ALA A 80 16.50 -10.99 -22.45
N GLU A 81 15.50 -10.70 -21.64
CA GLU A 81 14.33 -11.56 -21.38
C GLU A 81 13.27 -11.52 -22.48
N ARG A 82 13.19 -10.40 -23.24
CA ARG A 82 12.21 -10.18 -24.30
C ARG A 82 10.77 -10.51 -23.86
N PRO A 83 10.29 -9.90 -22.78
CA PRO A 83 8.96 -10.20 -22.28
C PRO A 83 7.88 -9.66 -23.25
N ASP A 84 6.69 -10.25 -23.18
CA ASP A 84 5.51 -9.75 -23.90
C ASP A 84 4.98 -8.46 -23.27
N TRP A 85 5.16 -8.30 -21.95
CA TRP A 85 4.74 -7.14 -21.16
C TRP A 85 5.75 -6.80 -20.07
N VAL A 86 5.90 -5.49 -19.80
CA VAL A 86 6.53 -4.99 -18.57
C VAL A 86 5.41 -4.55 -17.62
N ILE A 87 5.36 -5.13 -16.42
CA ILE A 87 4.40 -4.77 -15.37
C ILE A 87 5.09 -3.83 -14.38
N VAL A 88 4.47 -2.70 -14.10
CA VAL A 88 4.88 -1.74 -13.08
C VAL A 88 3.69 -1.42 -12.16
N MET A 89 3.96 -1.07 -10.89
CA MET A 89 2.90 -0.87 -9.88
C MET A 89 3.09 0.44 -9.13
N GLY A 90 1.99 1.16 -8.91
CA GLY A 90 1.96 2.38 -8.11
C GLY A 90 2.76 3.52 -8.71
N ASP A 91 3.49 4.25 -7.87
CA ASP A 91 3.96 5.60 -8.19
C ASP A 91 5.43 5.88 -7.84
N THR A 92 6.19 4.83 -7.56
CA THR A 92 7.58 4.98 -7.10
C THR A 92 8.54 5.28 -8.25
N ASN A 93 9.76 5.65 -7.91
CA ASN A 93 10.80 5.86 -8.91
C ASN A 93 11.14 4.56 -9.66
N SER A 94 11.03 3.39 -9.01
CA SER A 94 11.16 2.09 -9.68
C SER A 94 10.06 1.86 -10.71
N THR A 95 8.82 2.31 -10.43
CA THR A 95 7.69 2.29 -11.36
C THR A 95 8.00 3.09 -12.63
N ALA A 96 8.43 4.34 -12.46
CA ALA A 96 8.78 5.22 -13.57
C ALA A 96 9.99 4.68 -14.38
N ALA A 97 11.02 4.17 -13.70
CA ALA A 97 12.19 3.57 -14.37
C ALA A 97 11.81 2.33 -15.18
N GLY A 98 10.94 1.46 -14.64
CA GLY A 98 10.43 0.28 -15.31
C GLY A 98 9.60 0.60 -16.54
N ALA A 99 8.69 1.59 -16.44
CA ALA A 99 7.86 2.04 -17.54
C ALA A 99 8.71 2.63 -18.68
N ARG A 100 9.68 3.49 -18.36
CA ARG A 100 10.63 4.04 -19.36
C ARG A 100 11.41 2.92 -20.05
N ALA A 101 11.95 1.96 -19.28
CA ALA A 101 12.71 0.85 -19.83
C ALA A 101 11.88 -0.03 -20.78
N GLY A 102 10.61 -0.30 -20.44
CA GLY A 102 9.69 -1.03 -21.31
C GLY A 102 9.47 -0.32 -22.63
N VAL A 103 9.15 0.97 -22.59
CA VAL A 103 8.95 1.81 -23.79
C VAL A 103 10.23 1.88 -24.64
N ASP A 104 11.40 2.11 -24.03
CA ASP A 104 12.69 2.17 -24.73
C ASP A 104 13.10 0.84 -25.39
N ALA A 105 12.58 -0.27 -24.86
CA ALA A 105 12.76 -1.60 -25.45
C ALA A 105 11.72 -1.94 -26.52
N GLY A 106 10.70 -1.11 -26.72
CA GLY A 106 9.57 -1.39 -27.60
C GLY A 106 8.63 -2.48 -27.02
N VAL A 107 8.65 -2.72 -25.71
CA VAL A 107 7.79 -3.67 -25.02
C VAL A 107 6.63 -2.90 -24.37
N PRO A 108 5.36 -3.32 -24.55
CA PRO A 108 4.23 -2.64 -23.95
C PRO A 108 4.28 -2.70 -22.41
N VAL A 109 3.83 -1.63 -21.78
CA VAL A 109 3.80 -1.48 -20.33
C VAL A 109 2.37 -1.62 -19.81
N ALA A 110 2.20 -2.42 -18.76
CA ALA A 110 0.98 -2.53 -17.97
C ALA A 110 1.20 -1.83 -16.61
N HIS A 111 0.39 -0.82 -16.32
CA HIS A 111 0.46 -0.08 -15.05
C HIS A 111 -0.66 -0.52 -14.10
N VAL A 112 -0.28 -1.16 -13.01
CA VAL A 112 -1.18 -1.54 -11.92
C VAL A 112 -1.33 -0.38 -10.95
N GLU A 113 -2.56 -0.07 -10.55
CA GLU A 113 -2.94 1.09 -9.73
C GLU A 113 -2.86 2.41 -10.53
N ALA A 114 -3.26 2.36 -11.80
CA ALA A 114 -3.31 3.49 -12.71
C ALA A 114 -4.45 4.46 -12.38
N GLY A 115 -4.28 5.74 -12.70
CA GLY A 115 -5.33 6.76 -12.64
C GLY A 115 -5.55 7.43 -11.29
N LEU A 116 -4.83 7.04 -10.24
CA LEU A 116 -4.86 7.76 -8.96
C LEU A 116 -4.22 9.14 -9.10
N ARG A 117 -4.84 10.17 -8.48
CA ARG A 117 -4.31 11.53 -8.44
C ARG A 117 -4.47 12.15 -7.05
N SER A 118 -3.39 12.79 -6.59
CA SER A 118 -3.41 13.63 -5.38
C SER A 118 -3.72 15.09 -5.70
N GLY A 119 -3.48 15.51 -6.95
CA GLY A 119 -3.58 16.90 -7.39
C GLY A 119 -2.38 17.77 -7.00
N ASP A 120 -1.39 17.22 -6.31
CA ASP A 120 -0.20 17.96 -5.87
C ASP A 120 1.02 17.60 -6.73
N LEU A 121 1.30 18.41 -7.74
CA LEU A 121 2.45 18.26 -8.64
C LEU A 121 3.82 18.51 -7.96
N ALA A 122 3.85 19.02 -6.73
CA ALA A 122 5.10 19.12 -5.98
C ALA A 122 5.58 17.73 -5.52
N MET A 123 4.65 16.78 -5.34
CA MET A 123 4.96 15.40 -4.99
C MET A 123 5.60 14.65 -6.16
N PRO A 124 6.77 14.01 -5.97
CA PRO A 124 7.39 13.16 -6.99
C PRO A 124 6.48 12.02 -7.44
N GLU A 125 5.73 11.43 -6.51
CA GLU A 125 4.79 10.34 -6.76
C GLU A 125 3.69 10.74 -7.75
N GLU A 126 3.16 11.95 -7.64
CA GLU A 126 2.13 12.45 -8.56
C GLU A 126 2.67 12.60 -9.98
N ARG A 127 3.89 13.14 -10.11
CA ARG A 127 4.54 13.24 -11.42
C ARG A 127 4.82 11.86 -12.02
N ASN A 128 5.24 10.91 -11.20
CA ASN A 128 5.46 9.53 -11.65
C ASN A 128 4.16 8.89 -12.15
N ARG A 129 3.03 9.05 -11.42
CA ARG A 129 1.72 8.54 -11.85
C ARG A 129 1.34 9.04 -13.22
N ILE A 130 1.36 10.36 -13.41
CA ILE A 130 1.00 10.99 -14.69
C ILE A 130 1.91 10.50 -15.82
N GLU A 131 3.22 10.44 -15.59
CA GLU A 131 4.18 9.98 -16.59
C GLU A 131 3.95 8.52 -16.97
N VAL A 132 3.79 7.63 -15.97
CA VAL A 132 3.63 6.19 -16.19
C VAL A 132 2.31 5.89 -16.88
N ASP A 133 1.23 6.55 -16.47
CA ASP A 133 -0.08 6.41 -17.13
C ASP A 133 0.00 6.83 -18.60
N GLY A 134 0.64 7.96 -18.91
CA GLY A 134 0.81 8.44 -20.28
C GLY A 134 1.70 7.55 -21.18
N ARG A 135 2.48 6.64 -20.59
CA ARG A 135 3.39 5.73 -21.31
C ARG A 135 2.87 4.30 -21.42
N SER A 136 1.85 3.95 -20.63
CA SER A 136 1.37 2.57 -20.51
C SER A 136 0.38 2.23 -21.62
N ALA A 137 0.53 1.02 -22.16
CA ALA A 137 -0.40 0.47 -23.15
C ALA A 137 -1.63 -0.16 -22.50
N LEU A 138 -1.53 -0.57 -21.23
CA LEU A 138 -2.60 -1.11 -20.43
C LEU A 138 -2.60 -0.45 -19.06
N LEU A 139 -3.73 0.14 -18.69
CA LEU A 139 -3.95 0.89 -17.46
C LEU A 139 -4.96 0.14 -16.60
N LEU A 140 -4.48 -0.43 -15.51
CA LEU A 140 -5.25 -1.30 -14.62
C LEU A 140 -5.67 -0.46 -13.41
N ALA A 141 -6.84 0.17 -13.53
CA ALA A 141 -7.38 1.11 -12.55
C ALA A 141 -7.96 0.39 -11.33
N PRO A 142 -7.74 0.90 -10.10
CA PRO A 142 -8.30 0.29 -8.88
C PRO A 142 -9.80 0.54 -8.72
N ASP A 143 -10.34 1.59 -9.32
CA ASP A 143 -11.75 1.98 -9.20
C ASP A 143 -12.23 2.81 -10.39
N GLU A 144 -13.55 3.10 -10.43
CA GLU A 144 -14.18 3.90 -11.48
C GLU A 144 -13.69 5.35 -11.51
N ARG A 145 -13.38 5.95 -10.35
CA ARG A 145 -12.87 7.33 -10.28
C ARG A 145 -11.51 7.45 -10.97
N SER A 146 -10.68 6.43 -10.79
CA SER A 146 -9.38 6.32 -11.46
C SER A 146 -9.54 6.18 -12.97
N ARG A 147 -10.50 5.34 -13.42
CA ARG A 147 -10.85 5.22 -14.84
C ARG A 147 -11.31 6.56 -15.44
N GLU A 148 -12.26 7.24 -14.77
CA GLU A 148 -12.75 8.56 -15.20
C GLU A 148 -11.63 9.60 -15.27
N THR A 149 -10.65 9.52 -14.37
CA THR A 149 -9.46 10.39 -14.40
C THR A 149 -8.62 10.13 -15.64
N LEU A 150 -8.33 8.89 -15.97
CA LEU A 150 -7.57 8.51 -17.17
C LEU A 150 -8.29 8.91 -18.46
N GLU A 151 -9.61 8.72 -18.53
CA GLU A 151 -10.45 9.15 -19.66
C GLU A 151 -10.41 10.68 -19.85
N ARG A 152 -10.53 11.44 -18.76
CA ARG A 152 -10.47 12.90 -18.78
C ARG A 152 -9.11 13.43 -19.22
N GLU A 153 -8.04 12.73 -18.84
CA GLU A 153 -6.68 13.01 -19.27
C GLU A 153 -6.37 12.51 -20.71
N SER A 154 -7.31 11.79 -21.32
CA SER A 154 -7.19 11.26 -22.68
C SER A 154 -5.92 10.42 -22.88
N VAL A 155 -5.60 9.54 -21.93
CA VAL A 155 -4.46 8.61 -22.05
C VAL A 155 -4.67 7.65 -23.24
N ALA A 156 -3.58 7.29 -23.92
CA ALA A 156 -3.66 6.49 -25.15
C ALA A 156 -3.84 4.98 -24.91
N GLY A 157 -3.54 4.49 -23.72
CA GLY A 157 -3.63 3.07 -23.38
C GLY A 157 -5.05 2.59 -23.12
N ASP A 158 -5.25 1.27 -23.17
CA ASP A 158 -6.50 0.64 -22.79
C ASP A 158 -6.71 0.70 -21.28
N VAL A 159 -7.88 1.13 -20.82
CA VAL A 159 -8.21 1.23 -19.39
C VAL A 159 -9.15 0.10 -18.97
N GLU A 160 -8.79 -0.64 -17.92
CA GLU A 160 -9.65 -1.64 -17.28
C GLU A 160 -9.72 -1.41 -15.77
N VAL A 161 -10.92 -1.44 -15.19
CA VAL A 161 -11.12 -1.42 -13.74
C VAL A 161 -10.99 -2.84 -13.22
N VAL A 162 -9.96 -3.07 -12.41
CA VAL A 162 -9.61 -4.40 -11.90
C VAL A 162 -9.79 -4.53 -10.38
N GLY A 163 -9.84 -3.42 -9.65
CA GLY A 163 -9.79 -3.39 -8.19
C GLY A 163 -8.40 -3.07 -7.66
N ASP A 164 -8.29 -2.92 -6.35
CA ASP A 164 -7.03 -2.61 -5.68
C ASP A 164 -6.32 -3.91 -5.25
N VAL A 165 -5.12 -4.15 -5.76
CA VAL A 165 -4.29 -5.32 -5.38
C VAL A 165 -3.89 -5.33 -3.90
N MET A 166 -3.97 -4.19 -3.20
CA MET A 166 -3.83 -4.19 -1.74
C MET A 166 -5.01 -4.84 -1.03
N ALA A 167 -6.23 -4.83 -1.62
CA ALA A 167 -7.35 -5.62 -1.11
C ALA A 167 -7.04 -7.11 -1.18
N ASP A 168 -6.49 -7.58 -2.32
CA ASP A 168 -6.08 -8.97 -2.48
C ASP A 168 -5.04 -9.36 -1.43
N ALA A 169 -4.02 -8.52 -1.22
CA ALA A 169 -2.99 -8.76 -0.23
C ALA A 169 -3.60 -8.79 1.19
N SER A 170 -4.41 -7.81 1.54
CA SER A 170 -5.00 -7.70 2.88
C SER A 170 -5.92 -8.88 3.19
N ILE A 171 -6.81 -9.24 2.28
CA ILE A 171 -7.76 -10.36 2.43
C ILE A 171 -7.01 -11.70 2.50
N ARG A 172 -6.01 -11.90 1.63
CA ARG A 172 -5.22 -13.13 1.58
C ARG A 172 -4.36 -13.33 2.82
N PHE A 173 -3.67 -12.28 3.28
CA PHE A 173 -2.68 -12.42 4.33
C PHE A 173 -3.24 -12.28 5.74
N ALA A 174 -4.41 -11.68 5.96
CA ALA A 174 -5.00 -11.54 7.28
C ALA A 174 -5.18 -12.87 8.04
N PRO A 175 -5.76 -13.94 7.44
CA PRO A 175 -5.87 -15.22 8.14
C PRO A 175 -4.51 -15.86 8.43
N ILE A 176 -3.55 -15.75 7.51
CA ILE A 176 -2.18 -16.25 7.69
C ILE A 176 -1.49 -15.50 8.82
N ALA A 177 -1.61 -14.17 8.82
CA ALA A 177 -1.04 -13.32 9.85
C ALA A 177 -1.61 -13.63 11.25
N ARG A 178 -2.93 -13.76 11.37
CA ARG A 178 -3.58 -14.13 12.64
C ARG A 178 -3.15 -15.50 13.13
N ALA A 179 -3.01 -16.48 12.24
CA ALA A 179 -2.58 -17.82 12.61
C ALA A 179 -1.11 -17.86 13.06
N ARG A 180 -0.23 -17.05 12.42
CA ARG A 180 1.21 -17.00 12.72
C ARG A 180 1.54 -16.15 13.94
N TYR A 181 0.75 -15.10 14.19
CA TYR A 181 0.91 -14.13 15.26
C TYR A 181 -0.39 -14.00 16.07
N PRO A 182 -0.85 -15.08 16.72
CA PRO A 182 -2.03 -15.01 17.55
C PRO A 182 -1.75 -14.11 18.76
N ARG A 183 -2.75 -13.33 19.18
CA ARG A 183 -2.67 -12.67 20.48
C ARG A 183 -3.21 -13.60 21.54
N ASP A 184 -2.40 -13.85 22.57
CA ASP A 184 -2.76 -14.71 23.70
C ASP A 184 -3.72 -13.99 24.65
N ASP A 185 -3.63 -12.67 24.73
CA ASP A 185 -4.59 -11.87 25.46
C ASP A 185 -5.79 -11.55 24.56
N ARG A 186 -6.97 -11.96 24.99
CA ARG A 186 -8.24 -11.61 24.32
C ARG A 186 -8.73 -10.22 24.71
N SER A 187 -7.89 -9.39 25.32
CA SER A 187 -8.24 -8.01 25.64
C SER A 187 -8.36 -7.18 24.36
N ALA A 188 -9.45 -6.46 24.24
CA ALA A 188 -9.63 -5.49 23.18
C ALA A 188 -8.55 -4.40 23.32
N TYR A 189 -7.98 -3.95 22.20
CA TYR A 189 -6.98 -2.88 22.18
C TYR A 189 -7.21 -1.93 21.01
N VAL A 190 -6.69 -0.73 21.15
CA VAL A 190 -6.56 0.27 20.10
C VAL A 190 -5.21 0.09 19.43
N LEU A 191 -5.17 0.01 18.10
CA LEU A 191 -3.93 0.11 17.35
C LEU A 191 -3.72 1.57 16.93
N ALA A 192 -2.61 2.20 17.30
CA ALA A 192 -2.29 3.55 16.92
C ALA A 192 -1.09 3.59 15.96
N THR A 193 -1.16 4.39 14.88
CA THR A 193 -0.01 4.67 14.01
C THR A 193 -0.01 6.14 13.59
N ILE A 194 1.03 6.87 13.94
CA ILE A 194 1.21 8.29 13.59
C ILE A 194 2.61 8.47 13.02
N HIS A 195 2.71 8.89 11.76
CA HIS A 195 3.99 8.97 11.06
C HIS A 195 4.09 10.09 10.02
N ARG A 196 2.97 10.76 9.67
CA ARG A 196 3.00 11.91 8.75
C ARG A 196 3.76 13.07 9.39
N GLU A 197 4.57 13.75 8.60
CA GLU A 197 5.43 14.85 9.05
C GLU A 197 4.64 15.91 9.80
N ALA A 198 3.47 16.31 9.28
CA ALA A 198 2.58 17.27 9.91
C ALA A 198 2.14 16.84 11.32
N ASN A 199 1.91 15.53 11.55
CA ASN A 199 1.42 15.01 12.83
C ASN A 199 2.56 14.64 13.80
N VAL A 200 3.77 14.45 13.30
CA VAL A 200 4.96 14.20 14.14
C VAL A 200 5.56 15.51 14.66
N ALA A 201 5.13 16.65 14.12
CA ALA A 201 5.52 17.97 14.61
C ALA A 201 4.58 18.45 15.74
N GLU A 202 5.15 19.22 16.70
CA GLU A 202 4.36 19.94 17.69
C GLU A 202 3.59 21.13 17.04
N PRO A 203 2.39 21.47 17.53
CA PRO A 203 1.70 20.91 18.72
C PRO A 203 0.82 19.67 18.44
N ARG A 204 0.76 19.19 17.20
CA ARG A 204 -0.17 18.11 16.79
C ARG A 204 0.16 16.77 17.46
N LEU A 205 1.46 16.42 17.54
CA LEU A 205 1.90 15.19 18.20
C LEU A 205 1.44 15.14 19.66
N GLY A 206 1.62 16.25 20.39
CA GLY A 206 1.21 16.35 21.79
C GLY A 206 -0.30 16.24 21.98
N ARG A 207 -1.11 16.82 21.08
CA ARG A 207 -2.58 16.71 21.12
C ARG A 207 -3.04 15.30 20.84
N ILE A 208 -2.52 14.65 19.80
CA ILE A 208 -2.86 13.26 19.47
C ILE A 208 -2.49 12.34 20.62
N LEU A 209 -1.27 12.46 21.19
CA LEU A 209 -0.85 11.68 22.35
C LEU A 209 -1.73 11.93 23.57
N ALA A 210 -2.14 13.19 23.82
CA ALA A 210 -3.05 13.53 24.91
C ALA A 210 -4.40 12.81 24.74
N GLY A 211 -4.90 12.67 23.51
CA GLY A 211 -6.09 11.84 23.21
C GLY A 211 -5.85 10.36 23.53
N LEU A 212 -4.75 9.78 23.04
CA LEU A 212 -4.39 8.38 23.29
C LEU A 212 -4.20 8.09 24.79
N ASN A 213 -3.55 8.99 25.53
CA ASN A 213 -3.32 8.88 26.98
C ASN A 213 -4.61 8.92 27.81
N ARG A 214 -5.71 9.39 27.25
CA ARG A 214 -7.04 9.46 27.92
C ARG A 214 -7.92 8.26 27.61
N LEU A 215 -7.49 7.35 26.75
CA LEU A 215 -8.25 6.13 26.46
C LEU A 215 -8.22 5.21 27.70
N GLY A 216 -9.36 4.57 27.98
CA GLY A 216 -9.50 3.65 29.12
C GLY A 216 -9.14 2.19 28.80
N GLU A 217 -8.43 1.95 27.71
CA GLU A 217 -8.11 0.61 27.20
C GLU A 217 -6.68 0.55 26.67
N PRO A 218 -6.07 -0.64 26.53
CA PRO A 218 -4.72 -0.79 26.01
C PRO A 218 -4.56 -0.20 24.61
N VAL A 219 -3.47 0.52 24.38
CA VAL A 219 -3.08 1.07 23.08
C VAL A 219 -1.74 0.45 22.67
N VAL A 220 -1.71 -0.22 21.51
CA VAL A 220 -0.46 -0.68 20.90
C VAL A 220 -0.07 0.31 19.83
N PHE A 221 1.14 0.91 19.97
CA PHE A 221 1.60 1.96 19.07
C PHE A 221 2.95 1.57 18.45
N PRO A 222 2.96 0.88 17.30
CA PRO A 222 4.17 0.70 16.50
C PRO A 222 4.71 2.07 16.04
N ALA A 223 5.73 2.55 16.74
CA ALA A 223 6.23 3.90 16.54
C ALA A 223 7.50 3.89 15.68
N HIS A 224 7.44 4.57 14.53
CA HIS A 224 8.60 4.80 13.68
C HIS A 224 9.71 5.53 14.48
N PRO A 225 11.01 5.28 14.23
CA PRO A 225 12.10 5.98 14.92
C PRO A 225 11.96 7.51 14.94
N ARG A 226 11.47 8.12 13.86
CA ARG A 226 11.17 9.56 13.80
C ARG A 226 10.12 9.98 14.84
N THR A 227 9.05 9.21 14.99
CA THR A 227 7.97 9.50 15.95
C THR A 227 8.48 9.35 17.37
N ARG A 228 9.27 8.30 17.66
CA ARG A 228 9.92 8.12 18.98
C ARG A 228 10.85 9.28 19.31
N ALA A 229 11.68 9.69 18.35
CA ALA A 229 12.60 10.83 18.53
C ALA A 229 11.83 12.14 18.78
N ALA A 230 10.73 12.38 18.07
CA ALA A 230 9.89 13.55 18.25
C ALA A 230 9.22 13.58 19.63
N LEU A 231 8.66 12.44 20.09
CA LEU A 231 8.10 12.31 21.45
C LEU A 231 9.15 12.64 22.51
N ALA A 232 10.34 12.05 22.41
CA ALA A 232 11.43 12.30 23.35
C ALA A 232 11.90 13.77 23.33
N ALA A 233 12.06 14.37 22.15
CA ALA A 233 12.48 15.76 22.01
C ALA A 233 11.46 16.76 22.56
N ALA A 234 10.17 16.44 22.50
CA ALA A 234 9.08 17.25 23.03
C ALA A 234 8.80 16.97 24.54
N GLY A 235 9.48 16.00 25.16
CA GLY A 235 9.21 15.59 26.54
C GLY A 235 7.79 15.03 26.75
N LEU A 236 7.27 14.34 25.73
CA LEU A 236 5.93 13.76 25.73
C LEU A 236 5.99 12.29 26.15
N ASP A 237 5.41 11.97 27.30
CA ASP A 237 5.40 10.63 27.84
C ASP A 237 4.06 9.92 27.56
N PRO A 238 4.10 8.73 26.92
CA PRO A 238 2.94 7.87 26.81
C PRO A 238 2.46 7.39 28.20
N ALA A 239 1.15 7.35 28.39
CA ALA A 239 0.57 6.77 29.61
C ALA A 239 0.90 5.26 29.70
N PRO A 240 0.86 4.64 30.90
CA PRO A 240 1.25 3.23 31.09
C PRO A 240 0.48 2.21 30.23
N HIS A 241 -0.73 2.53 29.79
CA HIS A 241 -1.53 1.69 28.91
C HIS A 241 -1.25 1.92 27.40
N VAL A 242 -0.40 2.90 27.05
CA VAL A 242 0.05 3.18 25.68
C VAL A 242 1.42 2.58 25.46
N GLU A 243 1.47 1.41 24.88
CA GLU A 243 2.70 0.66 24.63
C GLU A 243 3.32 1.06 23.30
N LEU A 244 4.50 1.69 23.35
CA LEU A 244 5.30 1.95 22.16
C LEU A 244 6.09 0.69 21.79
N VAL A 245 5.75 0.06 20.67
CA VAL A 245 6.48 -1.09 20.13
C VAL A 245 7.34 -0.69 18.93
N ASP A 246 8.33 -1.50 18.58
CA ASP A 246 9.16 -1.27 17.41
C ASP A 246 8.37 -1.46 16.12
N PRO A 247 8.81 -0.85 15.00
CA PRO A 247 8.23 -1.08 13.69
C PRO A 247 8.20 -2.57 13.36
N LEU A 248 7.11 -3.04 12.79
CA LEU A 248 6.84 -4.45 12.50
C LEU A 248 6.95 -4.75 11.02
N GLY A 249 7.25 -6.00 10.67
CA GLY A 249 7.06 -6.54 9.34
C GLY A 249 5.60 -6.56 8.91
N TYR A 250 5.33 -6.95 7.66
CA TYR A 250 3.96 -6.90 7.13
C TYR A 250 3.00 -7.84 7.86
N LEU A 251 3.36 -9.13 7.99
CA LEU A 251 2.45 -10.10 8.62
C LEU A 251 2.19 -9.83 10.11
N PRO A 252 3.20 -9.54 10.97
CA PRO A 252 2.93 -9.16 12.35
C PRO A 252 2.05 -7.91 12.44
N PHE A 253 2.25 -6.92 11.55
CA PHE A 253 1.44 -5.71 11.53
C PHE A 253 0.00 -5.98 11.05
N ALA A 254 -0.18 -6.79 9.99
CA ALA A 254 -1.50 -7.22 9.52
C ALA A 254 -2.26 -8.01 10.59
N ALA A 255 -1.55 -8.84 11.37
CA ALA A 255 -2.13 -9.52 12.52
C ALA A 255 -2.64 -8.53 13.58
N LEU A 256 -1.84 -7.51 13.93
CA LEU A 256 -2.28 -6.47 14.85
C LEU A 256 -3.47 -5.68 14.31
N MET A 257 -3.44 -5.27 13.04
CA MET A 257 -4.53 -4.51 12.43
C MET A 257 -5.84 -5.30 12.44
N SER A 258 -5.80 -6.55 11.97
CA SER A 258 -7.00 -7.39 11.80
C SER A 258 -7.60 -7.92 13.08
N GLN A 259 -6.93 -7.73 14.22
CA GLN A 259 -7.39 -8.13 15.55
C GLN A 259 -7.65 -6.92 16.49
N ALA A 260 -7.38 -5.70 16.01
CA ALA A 260 -7.65 -4.48 16.77
C ALA A 260 -9.16 -4.24 16.92
N ARG A 261 -9.57 -3.65 18.04
CA ARG A 261 -10.93 -3.16 18.23
C ARG A 261 -11.22 -1.92 17.38
N VAL A 262 -10.23 -1.06 17.28
CA VAL A 262 -10.26 0.18 16.47
C VAL A 262 -8.84 0.56 16.08
N ILE A 263 -8.68 1.17 14.92
CA ILE A 263 -7.39 1.70 14.44
C ILE A 263 -7.44 3.22 14.47
N VAL A 264 -6.46 3.84 15.15
CA VAL A 264 -6.20 5.28 15.12
C VAL A 264 -5.01 5.54 14.21
N THR A 265 -5.20 6.26 13.10
CA THR A 265 -4.11 6.42 12.11
C THR A 265 -4.16 7.74 11.36
N ASP A 266 -3.00 8.17 10.85
CA ASP A 266 -2.87 9.23 9.85
C ASP A 266 -2.50 8.70 8.45
N SER A 267 -2.39 7.39 8.30
CA SER A 267 -2.05 6.72 7.03
C SER A 267 -3.25 6.60 6.11
N GLY A 268 -3.10 7.00 4.83
CA GLY A 268 -4.12 6.78 3.81
C GLY A 268 -4.35 5.29 3.53
N GLY A 269 -3.29 4.49 3.40
CA GLY A 269 -3.39 3.05 3.12
C GLY A 269 -4.12 2.29 4.22
N LEU A 270 -3.78 2.57 5.48
CA LEU A 270 -4.36 1.86 6.63
C LEU A 270 -5.87 2.08 6.77
N GLN A 271 -6.41 3.18 6.30
CA GLN A 271 -7.86 3.43 6.30
C GLN A 271 -8.60 2.39 5.44
N LYS A 272 -8.07 2.08 4.25
CA LYS A 272 -8.62 1.01 3.39
C LYS A 272 -8.41 -0.37 4.00
N GLU A 273 -7.20 -0.65 4.49
CA GLU A 273 -6.90 -1.94 5.12
C GLU A 273 -7.78 -2.21 6.34
N ALA A 274 -8.02 -1.19 7.20
CA ALA A 274 -8.97 -1.27 8.30
C ALA A 274 -10.37 -1.67 7.82
N TYR A 275 -10.84 -1.04 6.75
CA TYR A 275 -12.13 -1.36 6.15
C TYR A 275 -12.19 -2.81 5.65
N TRP A 276 -11.18 -3.29 4.94
CA TRP A 276 -11.13 -4.68 4.47
C TRP A 276 -11.09 -5.69 5.61
N TYR A 277 -10.43 -5.36 6.72
CA TYR A 277 -10.43 -6.21 7.93
C TYR A 277 -11.71 -6.13 8.76
N GLY A 278 -12.63 -5.24 8.43
CA GLY A 278 -13.86 -5.02 9.22
C GLY A 278 -13.61 -4.28 10.53
N VAL A 279 -12.48 -3.59 10.65
CA VAL A 279 -12.06 -2.83 11.84
C VAL A 279 -12.39 -1.34 11.63
N PRO A 280 -13.11 -0.69 12.57
CA PRO A 280 -13.39 0.74 12.46
C PRO A 280 -12.11 1.56 12.56
N CYS A 281 -12.08 2.69 11.83
CA CYS A 281 -10.93 3.58 11.74
C CYS A 281 -11.26 4.96 12.35
N VAL A 282 -10.31 5.54 13.07
CA VAL A 282 -10.30 6.92 13.53
C VAL A 282 -9.10 7.60 12.89
N THR A 283 -9.34 8.58 12.03
CA THR A 283 -8.29 9.19 11.21
C THR A 283 -7.86 10.53 11.79
N ALA A 284 -6.60 10.61 12.21
CA ALA A 284 -5.95 11.82 12.73
C ALA A 284 -5.54 12.76 11.57
N ARG A 285 -6.52 13.18 10.79
CA ARG A 285 -6.38 14.10 9.65
C ARG A 285 -7.64 14.96 9.50
N PRO A 286 -7.52 16.19 8.96
CA PRO A 286 -8.68 17.05 8.70
C PRO A 286 -9.53 16.57 7.51
N SER A 287 -8.96 15.76 6.62
CA SER A 287 -9.60 15.22 5.41
C SER A 287 -9.04 13.87 5.02
N THR A 288 -9.76 13.15 4.16
CA THR A 288 -9.33 11.89 3.57
C THR A 288 -9.75 11.80 2.11
N GLU A 289 -8.97 11.10 1.32
CA GLU A 289 -9.31 10.65 -0.03
C GLU A 289 -10.35 9.52 -0.05
N TRP A 290 -10.55 8.82 1.07
CA TRP A 290 -11.42 7.64 1.21
C TRP A 290 -12.79 8.03 1.79
N VAL A 291 -13.48 8.97 1.11
CA VAL A 291 -14.73 9.59 1.57
C VAL A 291 -15.83 8.56 1.81
N ASP A 292 -15.90 7.52 0.96
CA ASP A 292 -16.90 6.45 1.09
C ASP A 292 -16.83 5.74 2.45
N THR A 293 -15.62 5.57 3.03
CA THR A 293 -15.48 4.96 4.36
C THR A 293 -16.05 5.85 5.47
N VAL A 294 -15.99 7.17 5.29
CA VAL A 294 -16.57 8.14 6.23
C VAL A 294 -18.08 8.17 6.12
N GLU A 295 -18.61 8.18 4.90
CA GLU A 295 -20.05 8.17 4.63
C GLU A 295 -20.74 6.92 5.19
N LEU A 296 -20.04 5.77 5.16
CA LEU A 296 -20.51 4.52 5.76
C LEU A 296 -20.33 4.46 7.28
N GLY A 297 -19.73 5.47 7.91
CA GLY A 297 -19.42 5.47 9.34
C GLY A 297 -18.32 4.48 9.75
N ALA A 298 -17.60 3.91 8.78
CA ALA A 298 -16.48 3.00 9.03
C ALA A 298 -15.20 3.74 9.42
N ASN A 299 -15.12 5.03 9.10
CA ASN A 299 -13.98 5.91 9.38
C ASN A 299 -14.47 7.25 9.93
N MET A 300 -13.84 7.74 10.98
CA MET A 300 -14.16 9.01 11.63
C MET A 300 -12.95 9.94 11.58
N LEU A 301 -13.12 11.13 11.01
CA LEU A 301 -12.08 12.15 10.97
C LEU A 301 -12.09 12.97 12.26
N VAL A 302 -10.95 13.03 12.93
CA VAL A 302 -10.81 13.73 14.23
C VAL A 302 -9.73 14.79 14.22
N ASP A 303 -8.99 14.90 13.12
CA ASP A 303 -7.81 15.75 13.02
C ASP A 303 -6.83 15.49 14.18
N ASP A 304 -6.37 16.53 14.88
CA ASP A 304 -5.52 16.43 16.07
C ASP A 304 -6.28 16.76 17.37
N ASP A 305 -7.63 16.74 17.34
CA ASP A 305 -8.45 17.05 18.49
C ASP A 305 -8.53 15.86 19.47
N PRO A 306 -7.99 15.99 20.70
CA PRO A 306 -7.98 14.92 21.67
C PRO A 306 -9.37 14.53 22.17
N ASP A 307 -10.33 15.47 22.25
CA ASP A 307 -11.70 15.18 22.70
C ASP A 307 -12.47 14.43 21.61
N ALA A 308 -12.33 14.83 20.36
CA ALA A 308 -12.90 14.14 19.20
C ALA A 308 -12.31 12.71 19.07
N LEU A 309 -11.00 12.53 19.29
CA LEU A 309 -10.35 11.22 19.25
C LEU A 309 -10.94 10.28 20.30
N VAL A 310 -11.04 10.73 21.55
CA VAL A 310 -11.62 9.93 22.65
C VAL A 310 -13.07 9.58 22.37
N ALA A 311 -13.87 10.52 21.91
CA ALA A 311 -15.27 10.31 21.59
C ALA A 311 -15.45 9.31 20.43
N ALA A 312 -14.66 9.44 19.36
CA ALA A 312 -14.70 8.54 18.21
C ALA A 312 -14.31 7.10 18.59
N VAL A 313 -13.23 6.94 19.35
CA VAL A 313 -12.81 5.61 19.84
C VAL A 313 -13.87 4.97 20.73
N ALA A 314 -14.56 5.74 21.58
CA ALA A 314 -15.60 5.23 22.48
C ALA A 314 -16.83 4.71 21.73
N ILE A 315 -17.21 5.31 20.61
CA ILE A 315 -18.37 4.91 19.81
C ILE A 315 -18.06 3.91 18.71
N ALA A 316 -16.78 3.71 18.39
CA ALA A 316 -16.34 2.78 17.34
C ALA A 316 -16.86 1.35 17.59
N ARG A 317 -17.43 0.72 16.57
CA ARG A 317 -17.98 -0.64 16.59
C ARG A 317 -17.42 -1.44 15.42
N PRO A 318 -17.23 -2.76 15.55
CA PRO A 318 -16.85 -3.62 14.43
C PRO A 318 -17.79 -3.39 13.23
N LEU A 319 -17.22 -3.39 12.04
CA LEU A 319 -18.01 -3.21 10.83
C LEU A 319 -18.81 -4.49 10.52
N PRO A 320 -20.02 -4.37 9.96
CA PRO A 320 -20.82 -5.53 9.60
C PRO A 320 -20.15 -6.36 8.47
N ASP A 321 -20.39 -7.67 8.48
CA ASP A 321 -19.80 -8.57 7.47
C ASP A 321 -20.40 -8.36 6.07
N ASP A 322 -21.65 -7.90 6.00
CA ASP A 322 -22.39 -7.58 4.78
C ASP A 322 -22.17 -6.14 4.26
N ARG A 323 -21.12 -5.47 4.75
CA ARG A 323 -20.76 -4.11 4.32
C ARG A 323 -20.48 -4.04 2.81
N PRO A 324 -20.74 -2.89 2.16
CA PRO A 324 -20.43 -2.72 0.75
C PRO A 324 -18.98 -3.03 0.42
N VAL A 325 -18.72 -3.60 -0.76
CA VAL A 325 -17.36 -3.77 -1.25
C VAL A 325 -16.83 -2.42 -1.71
N LEU A 326 -15.79 -1.92 -1.05
CA LEU A 326 -15.09 -0.69 -1.41
C LEU A 326 -13.66 -0.98 -1.84
N TYR A 327 -13.23 -0.34 -2.91
CA TYR A 327 -11.84 -0.32 -3.42
C TYR A 327 -11.26 -1.67 -3.83
N GLY A 328 -12.05 -2.73 -3.84
CA GLY A 328 -11.63 -4.06 -4.26
C GLY A 328 -12.25 -5.18 -3.42
N ASP A 329 -12.39 -6.34 -4.05
CA ASP A 329 -13.06 -7.54 -3.52
C ASP A 329 -12.10 -8.72 -3.31
N GLY A 330 -10.78 -8.50 -3.48
CA GLY A 330 -9.76 -9.53 -3.34
C GLY A 330 -9.46 -10.32 -4.62
N HIS A 331 -9.96 -9.88 -5.78
CA HIS A 331 -9.79 -10.55 -7.08
C HIS A 331 -9.13 -9.65 -8.15
N ALA A 332 -8.47 -8.56 -7.75
CA ALA A 332 -7.80 -7.66 -8.68
C ALA A 332 -6.68 -8.36 -9.44
N SER A 333 -5.87 -9.17 -8.77
CA SER A 333 -4.75 -9.90 -9.35
C SER A 333 -5.20 -10.90 -10.43
N GLU A 334 -6.31 -11.59 -10.21
CA GLU A 334 -6.90 -12.52 -11.19
C GLU A 334 -7.39 -11.76 -12.44
N ARG A 335 -8.03 -10.61 -12.25
CA ARG A 335 -8.49 -9.74 -13.35
C ARG A 335 -7.30 -9.19 -14.14
N ILE A 336 -6.21 -8.82 -13.48
CA ILE A 336 -4.97 -8.37 -14.12
C ILE A 336 -4.39 -9.49 -15.00
N ALA A 337 -4.28 -10.71 -14.48
CA ALA A 337 -3.77 -11.85 -15.23
C ALA A 337 -4.65 -12.15 -16.45
N ALA A 338 -5.97 -12.11 -16.29
CA ALA A 338 -6.93 -12.30 -17.38
C ALA A 338 -6.84 -11.19 -18.45
N ALA A 339 -6.69 -9.93 -18.03
CA ALA A 339 -6.53 -8.79 -18.93
C ALA A 339 -5.26 -8.89 -19.80
N LEU A 340 -4.17 -9.36 -19.20
CA LEU A 340 -2.90 -9.61 -19.92
C LEU A 340 -3.04 -10.76 -20.91
N ALA A 341 -3.62 -11.89 -20.48
CA ALA A 341 -3.84 -13.07 -21.32
C ALA A 341 -4.72 -12.77 -22.55
N ALA A 342 -5.81 -12.01 -22.36
CA ALA A 342 -6.72 -11.64 -23.44
C ALA A 342 -6.06 -10.81 -24.55
N ARG A 343 -5.01 -10.05 -24.23
CA ARG A 343 -4.27 -9.22 -25.20
C ARG A 343 -3.23 -9.98 -26.00
N LEU A 344 -2.76 -11.12 -25.48
CA LEU A 344 -1.87 -12.00 -26.25
C LEU A 344 -2.62 -12.64 -27.43
N LEU A 345 -3.89 -12.99 -27.22
CA LEU A 345 -4.73 -13.63 -28.27
C LEU A 345 -5.11 -12.68 -29.41
N ARG A 346 -4.89 -11.36 -29.24
CA ARG A 346 -5.22 -10.33 -30.25
C ARG A 346 -4.01 -9.89 -31.10
N ARG A 347 -2.81 -10.37 -30.78
CA ARG A 347 -1.56 -10.17 -31.54
C ARG A 347 -1.30 -11.33 -32.49
#